data_088cb74dd6354a3b7f11ea825534eb39
#
_entry.id   088cb74dd6354a3b7f11ea825534eb39
#
_cell.length_a   1.000
_cell.length_b   1.000
_cell.length_c   1.000
_cell.angle_alpha   90.00
_cell.angle_beta   90.00
_cell.angle_gamma   90.00
#
_symmetry.space_group_name_H-M   'P 1'
#
loop_
_entity.id
_entity.type
_entity.pdbx_description
1 polymer ?
#
loop_
_entity_poly.entity_id
_entity_poly.type
_entity_poly.pdbx_seq_one_letter_code
_entity_poly.pdbx_strand_id
1 'polypeptide(L)'
;MIETKNKIRQFIIENFLFGNANGLDDDTSFLEEGIIDSTGVLELITFLEEEYTIKIEDDELIPENLDSIANLVGYLKRKAAHQHIPSRAGIAA
;
A
#
# COMPACT_ATOMS: atom_id res chain seq x y z
N MET A 1 -10.73 8.16 -0.75
CA MET A 1 -9.71 7.21 -0.26
C MET A 1 -10.26 6.07 0.58
N ILE A 2 -11.54 6.08 0.89
CA ILE A 2 -12.14 4.98 1.66
C ILE A 2 -12.05 3.67 0.89
N GLU A 3 -12.29 3.71 -0.41
CA GLU A 3 -12.17 2.50 -1.23
C GLU A 3 -10.75 1.96 -1.24
N THR A 4 -9.77 2.87 -1.35
CA THR A 4 -8.36 2.48 -1.35
C THR A 4 -7.99 1.83 -0.02
N LYS A 5 -8.41 2.45 1.09
CA LYS A 5 -8.13 1.93 2.41
C LYS A 5 -8.76 0.54 2.58
N ASN A 6 -9.99 0.38 2.17
CA ASN A 6 -10.68 -0.90 2.29
C ASN A 6 -10.03 -1.98 1.44
N LYS A 7 -9.59 -1.63 0.25
CA LYS A 7 -8.90 -2.58 -0.63
C LYS A 7 -7.59 -3.06 -0.02
N ILE A 8 -6.82 -2.12 0.52
CA ILE A 8 -5.55 -2.47 1.17
C ILE A 8 -5.81 -3.34 2.39
N ARG A 9 -6.77 -2.94 3.22
CA ARG A 9 -7.12 -3.71 4.41
C ARG A 9 -7.52 -5.14 4.02
N GLN A 10 -8.34 -5.27 3.01
CA GLN A 10 -8.80 -6.59 2.57
C GLN A 10 -7.62 -7.44 2.10
N PHE A 11 -6.71 -6.85 1.34
CA PHE A 11 -5.53 -7.57 0.89
C PHE A 11 -4.70 -8.08 2.07
N ILE A 12 -4.47 -7.21 3.06
CA ILE A 12 -3.69 -7.59 4.24
C ILE A 12 -4.38 -8.73 4.99
N ILE A 13 -5.69 -8.60 5.19
CA ILE A 13 -6.43 -9.62 5.93
C ILE A 13 -6.38 -10.97 5.23
N GLU A 14 -6.59 -10.97 3.92
CA GLU A 14 -6.67 -12.22 3.16
C GLU A 14 -5.31 -12.88 2.97
N ASN A 15 -4.26 -12.09 2.82
CA ASN A 15 -2.95 -12.65 2.47
C ASN A 15 -2.01 -12.83 3.65
N PHE A 16 -2.23 -12.10 4.75
CA PHE A 16 -1.31 -12.14 5.89
C PHE A 16 -1.98 -12.53 7.20
N LEU A 17 -3.29 -12.40 7.31
CA LEU A 17 -4.01 -12.69 8.54
C LEU A 17 -4.99 -13.83 8.40
N PHE A 18 -5.00 -14.48 7.25
CA PHE A 18 -5.83 -15.67 7.01
C PHE A 18 -7.31 -15.41 7.31
N GLY A 19 -7.77 -14.21 6.97
CA GLY A 19 -9.16 -13.83 7.18
C GLY A 19 -9.49 -13.27 8.56
N ASN A 20 -8.50 -13.22 9.45
CA ASN A 20 -8.73 -12.75 10.82
C ASN A 20 -8.28 -11.29 10.95
N ALA A 21 -9.26 -10.39 11.07
CA ALA A 21 -8.99 -8.95 11.14
C ALA A 21 -8.79 -8.44 12.57
N ASN A 22 -8.79 -9.30 13.56
CA ASN A 22 -8.64 -8.88 14.97
C ASN A 22 -7.35 -8.11 15.16
N GLY A 23 -7.48 -6.90 15.74
CA GLY A 23 -6.31 -6.11 16.09
C GLY A 23 -5.72 -5.33 14.93
N LEU A 24 -6.32 -5.40 13.74
CA LEU A 24 -5.79 -4.65 12.61
C LEU A 24 -6.48 -3.29 12.50
N ASP A 25 -5.80 -2.27 13.00
CA ASP A 25 -6.24 -0.88 12.88
C ASP A 25 -5.48 -0.20 11.76
N ASP A 26 -5.95 0.98 11.38
CA ASP A 26 -5.28 1.74 10.34
C ASP A 26 -3.83 2.09 10.71
N ASP A 27 -3.56 2.24 12.00
CA ASP A 27 -2.23 2.63 12.48
C ASP A 27 -1.39 1.44 12.95
N THR A 28 -1.89 0.23 12.84
CA THR A 28 -1.15 -0.96 13.27
C THR A 28 0.13 -1.10 12.46
N SER A 29 1.26 -1.22 13.15
CA SER A 29 2.55 -1.43 12.48
C SER A 29 2.66 -2.89 12.05
N PHE A 30 2.79 -3.11 10.76
CA PHE A 30 2.92 -4.46 10.23
C PHE A 30 4.18 -5.15 10.73
N LEU A 31 5.27 -4.38 10.84
CA LEU A 31 6.53 -4.93 11.31
C LEU A 31 6.51 -5.26 12.79
N GLU A 32 6.00 -4.34 13.61
CA GLU A 32 5.97 -4.53 15.06
C GLU A 32 5.06 -5.68 15.46
N GLU A 33 3.95 -5.83 14.76
CA GLU A 33 2.99 -6.89 15.06
C GLU A 33 3.32 -8.20 14.34
N GLY A 34 4.37 -8.21 13.53
CA GLY A 34 4.76 -9.41 12.81
C GLY A 34 3.78 -9.83 11.74
N ILE A 35 2.96 -8.91 11.25
CA ILE A 35 1.96 -9.22 10.24
C ILE A 35 2.62 -9.44 8.89
N ILE A 36 3.60 -8.60 8.55
CA ILE A 36 4.30 -8.68 7.25
C ILE A 36 5.79 -8.75 7.53
N ASP A 37 6.46 -9.74 6.95
CA ASP A 37 7.91 -9.86 7.02
C ASP A 37 8.53 -9.35 5.71
N SER A 38 9.85 -9.51 5.58
CA SER A 38 10.57 -9.00 4.41
C SER A 38 10.09 -9.66 3.11
N THR A 39 9.69 -10.92 3.17
CA THR A 39 9.14 -11.59 1.99
C THR A 39 7.73 -11.07 1.67
N GLY A 40 6.93 -10.87 2.69
CA GLY A 40 5.57 -10.37 2.51
C GLY A 40 5.53 -8.97 1.94
N VAL A 41 6.57 -8.16 2.24
CA VAL A 41 6.64 -6.81 1.67
C VAL A 41 6.66 -6.88 0.14
N LEU A 42 7.33 -7.86 -0.43
CA LEU A 42 7.38 -8.01 -1.89
C LEU A 42 5.99 -8.30 -2.46
N GLU A 43 5.19 -9.09 -1.77
CA GLU A 43 3.82 -9.34 -2.20
C GLU A 43 2.98 -8.07 -2.12
N LEU A 44 3.14 -7.31 -1.05
CA LEU A 44 2.44 -6.05 -0.88
C LEU A 44 2.80 -5.07 -2.00
N ILE A 45 4.08 -4.95 -2.30
CA ILE A 45 4.54 -4.06 -3.36
C ILE A 45 3.94 -4.46 -4.70
N THR A 46 3.96 -5.75 -5.02
CA THR A 46 3.39 -6.24 -6.26
C THR A 46 1.91 -5.90 -6.36
N PHE A 47 1.18 -6.11 -5.27
CA PHE A 47 -0.24 -5.76 -5.23
C PHE A 47 -0.45 -4.29 -5.53
N LEU A 48 0.31 -3.42 -4.86
CA LEU A 48 0.15 -1.98 -5.01
C LEU A 48 0.47 -1.53 -6.43
N GLU A 49 1.54 -2.07 -7.00
CA GLU A 49 1.94 -1.68 -8.35
C GLU A 49 0.91 -2.11 -9.40
N GLU A 50 0.36 -3.31 -9.22
CA GLU A 50 -0.63 -3.81 -10.17
C GLU A 50 -1.99 -3.16 -9.99
N GLU A 51 -2.40 -2.99 -8.74
CA GLU A 51 -3.74 -2.47 -8.45
C GLU A 51 -3.86 -1.00 -8.83
N TYR A 52 -2.80 -0.23 -8.59
CA TYR A 52 -2.84 1.22 -8.77
C TYR A 52 -2.01 1.71 -9.94
N THR A 53 -1.42 0.79 -10.69
CA THR A 53 -0.63 1.10 -11.88
C THR A 53 0.46 2.14 -11.57
N ILE A 54 1.25 1.85 -10.55
CA ILE A 54 2.35 2.71 -10.12
C ILE A 54 3.64 1.91 -10.11
N LYS A 55 4.75 2.64 -10.06
CA LYS A 55 6.07 2.04 -9.87
C LYS A 55 6.63 2.51 -8.55
N ILE A 56 6.94 1.57 -7.67
CA ILE A 56 7.49 1.88 -6.36
C ILE A 56 9.01 1.77 -6.45
N GLU A 57 9.69 2.88 -6.19
CA GLU A 57 11.15 2.93 -6.26
C GLU A 57 11.78 2.38 -5.00
N ASP A 58 13.03 1.94 -5.10
CA ASP A 58 13.72 1.33 -3.96
C ASP A 58 13.80 2.27 -2.76
N ASP A 59 14.03 3.56 -3.00
CA ASP A 59 14.14 4.53 -1.90
C ASP A 59 12.79 4.87 -1.28
N GLU A 60 11.70 4.38 -1.86
CA GLU A 60 10.37 4.55 -1.28
C GLU A 60 9.98 3.40 -0.36
N LEU A 61 10.79 2.36 -0.30
CA LEU A 61 10.53 1.17 0.50
C LEU A 61 10.96 1.38 1.95
N ILE A 62 10.30 2.31 2.62
CA ILE A 62 10.62 2.67 3.99
C ILE A 62 9.37 2.52 4.86
N PRO A 63 9.55 2.25 6.17
CA PRO A 63 8.40 2.03 7.05
C PRO A 63 7.41 3.19 7.07
N GLU A 64 7.91 4.43 6.97
CA GLU A 64 7.04 5.60 6.94
C GLU A 64 6.02 5.55 5.82
N ASN A 65 6.33 4.84 4.75
CA ASN A 65 5.42 4.70 3.62
C ASN A 65 4.58 3.42 3.68
N LEU A 66 5.13 2.36 4.24
CA LEU A 66 4.57 1.02 4.00
C LEU A 66 4.13 0.28 5.26
N ASP A 67 4.39 0.80 6.45
CA ASP A 67 4.28 0.00 7.65
C ASP A 67 2.89 -0.03 8.29
N SER A 68 1.91 0.64 7.72
CA SER A 68 0.54 0.58 8.22
C SER A 68 -0.41 0.93 7.08
N ILE A 69 -1.69 0.65 7.29
CA ILE A 69 -2.69 1.01 6.30
C ILE A 69 -2.72 2.52 6.11
N ALA A 70 -2.66 3.28 7.21
CA ALA A 70 -2.66 4.74 7.13
C ALA A 70 -1.45 5.25 6.34
N ASN A 71 -0.28 4.69 6.59
CA ASN A 71 0.93 5.08 5.86
C ASN A 71 0.81 4.76 4.38
N LEU A 72 0.27 3.60 4.05
CA LEU A 72 0.09 3.21 2.65
C LEU A 72 -0.86 4.16 1.93
N VAL A 73 -1.98 4.50 2.56
CA VAL A 73 -2.92 5.41 1.94
C VAL A 73 -2.27 6.77 1.70
N GLY A 74 -1.54 7.29 2.69
CA GLY A 74 -0.83 8.55 2.55
C GLY A 74 0.21 8.51 1.46
N TYR A 75 0.97 7.41 1.39
CA TYR A 75 1.97 7.24 0.35
C TYR A 75 1.33 7.23 -1.04
N LEU A 76 0.23 6.49 -1.21
CA LEU A 76 -0.44 6.41 -2.50
C LEU A 76 -0.99 7.76 -2.93
N LYS A 77 -1.48 8.56 -1.99
CA LYS A 77 -1.93 9.92 -2.31
C LYS A 77 -0.79 10.77 -2.86
N ARG A 78 0.36 10.72 -2.19
CA ARG A 78 1.52 11.49 -2.64
C ARG A 78 2.02 11.01 -3.98
N LYS A 79 2.04 9.69 -4.16
CA LYS A 79 2.50 9.08 -5.41
C LYS A 79 1.59 9.47 -6.57
N ALA A 80 0.29 9.42 -6.37
CA ALA A 80 -0.67 9.79 -7.40
C ALA A 80 -0.51 11.25 -7.80
N ALA A 81 -0.27 12.12 -6.83
CA ALA A 81 -0.09 13.54 -7.12
C ALA A 81 1.13 13.80 -7.98
N HIS A 82 2.20 13.03 -7.77
CA HIS A 82 3.44 13.22 -8.52
C HIS A 82 3.44 12.55 -9.89
N GLN A 83 2.74 11.44 -10.03
CA GLN A 83 2.73 10.66 -11.28
C GLN A 83 1.61 11.03 -12.21
N HIS A 84 0.81 11.87 -11.79
CA HIS A 84 -0.38 12.24 -12.51
C HIS A 84 -0.12 12.65 -13.93
N ILE A 85 -0.18 12.32 -14.67
CA ILE A 85 0.09 12.48 -15.63
C ILE A 85 -0.49 12.10 -16.62
N PRO A 86 -0.59 12.22 -16.33
CA PRO A 86 -0.88 11.90 -16.99
C PRO A 86 -1.23 11.59 -17.60
N SER A 87 -1.24 11.52 -17.29
CA SER A 87 -1.49 11.20 -17.69
C SER A 87 -2.04 11.13 -18.43
N ARG A 88 -2.20 11.02 -18.52
CA ARG A 88 -2.66 10.96 -18.97
C ARG A 88 -2.78 11.59 -19.63
N ALA A 89 -2.57 11.93 -19.49
CA ALA A 89 -2.53 12.48 -19.98
C ALA A 89 -2.51 13.02 -20.56
N GLY A 90 -2.39 13.08 -20.56
CA GLY A 90 -2.17 13.38 -21.09
C GLY A 90 -2.03 13.79 -21.66
N ILE A 91 -1.95 13.53 -21.74
CA ILE A 91 -1.76 13.78 -22.08
C ILE A 91 -1.70 14.10 -22.74
N ALA A 92 -1.69 13.98 -22.86
CA ALA A 92 -1.51 14.11 -23.23
C ALA A 92 -1.43 14.47 -23.74
N ALA A 93 -1.42 14.42 -23.95
CA ALA A 93 -1.21 14.59 -24.16
C ALA A 93 -1.20 14.86 -24.30
#